data_f4b577ee100907877cc3a8f79e94888b
#
_entry.id   f4b577ee100907877cc3a8f79e94888b
#
_cell.length_a   1.000
_cell.length_b   1.000
_cell.length_c   1.000
_cell.angle_alpha   90.00
_cell.angle_beta   90.00
_cell.angle_gamma   90.00
#
_symmetry.space_group_name_H-M   'P 1'
#
loop_
_entity.id
_entity.type
_entity.pdbx_description
1 polymer ?
#
loop_
_entity_poly.entity_id
_entity_poly.type
_entity_poly.pdbx_seq_one_letter_code
_entity_poly.pdbx_strand_id
1 'polypeptide(L)' 'LRKQVEGIEAELADIERQIAEYDVRFAAGGAYNEADFKAYNDLKARYDHQMHEWEKASYELEITEGE' A
#
# COMPACT_ATOMS: atom_id res chain seq x y z
N LEU A 1 -4.35 14.21 13.12
CA LEU A 1 -3.69 12.89 13.17
C LEU A 1 -4.59 11.77 12.67
N ARG A 2 -5.85 11.78 13.10
CA ARG A 2 -6.80 10.75 12.66
C ARG A 2 -7.04 10.79 11.15
N LYS A 3 -7.13 11.98 10.58
CA LYS A 3 -7.28 12.14 9.13
C LYS A 3 -6.07 11.63 8.36
N GLN A 4 -4.87 11.81 8.92
CA GLN A 4 -3.66 11.29 8.31
C GLN A 4 -3.69 9.76 8.25
N VAL A 5 -4.07 9.13 9.35
CA VAL A 5 -4.15 7.67 9.42
C VAL A 5 -5.18 7.14 8.43
N GLU A 6 -6.36 7.77 8.40
CA GLU A 6 -7.42 7.38 7.47
C GLU A 6 -7.00 7.53 6.01
N GLY A 7 -6.29 8.62 5.70
CA GLY A 7 -5.77 8.86 4.35
C GLY A 7 -4.76 7.79 3.94
N ILE A 8 -3.86 7.45 4.84
CA ILE A 8 -2.86 6.41 4.57
C ILE A 8 -3.53 5.05 4.41
N GLU A 9 -4.51 4.73 5.26
CA GLU A 9 -5.26 3.47 5.16
C GLU A 9 -5.99 3.36 3.82
N ALA A 10 -6.58 4.45 3.35
CA ALA A 10 -7.24 4.47 2.05
C ALA A 10 -6.25 4.23 0.91
N GLU A 11 -5.07 4.83 0.99
CA GLU A 11 -4.01 4.61 -0.01
C GLU A 11 -3.52 3.18 0.03
N LEU A 12 -3.33 2.62 1.22
CA LEU A 12 -2.91 1.22 1.36
C LEU A 12 -3.92 0.27 0.74
N ALA A 13 -5.21 0.50 0.97
CA ALA A 13 -6.26 -0.32 0.39
C ALA A 13 -6.25 -0.25 -1.14
N ASP A 14 -6.04 0.93 -1.69
CA ASP A 14 -5.96 1.11 -3.13
C ASP A 14 -4.75 0.41 -3.73
N ILE A 15 -3.60 0.54 -3.08
CA ILE A 15 -2.37 -0.14 -3.51
C ILE A 15 -2.54 -1.65 -3.45
N GLU A 16 -3.12 -2.16 -2.36
CA GLU A 16 -3.40 -3.59 -2.22
C GLU A 16 -4.29 -4.12 -3.35
N ARG A 17 -5.30 -3.36 -3.71
CA ARG A 17 -6.20 -3.73 -4.79
C ARG A 17 -5.45 -3.82 -6.10
N GLN A 18 -4.60 -2.84 -6.39
CA GLN A 18 -3.80 -2.83 -7.62
C GLN A 18 -2.83 -4.00 -7.66
N ILE A 19 -2.19 -4.30 -6.53
CA ILE A 19 -1.29 -5.45 -6.44
C ILE A 19 -2.06 -6.75 -6.69
N ALA A 20 -3.24 -6.89 -6.11
CA ALA A 20 -4.08 -8.07 -6.30
C ALA A 20 -4.49 -8.24 -7.77
N GLU A 21 -4.79 -7.15 -8.45
CA GLU A 21 -5.11 -7.19 -9.87
C GLU A 21 -3.95 -7.71 -10.71
N TYR A 22 -2.73 -7.25 -10.41
CA TYR A 22 -1.53 -7.75 -11.08
C TYR A 22 -1.28 -9.23 -10.76
N ASP A 23 -1.47 -9.63 -9.52
CA ASP A 23 -1.32 -11.03 -9.12
C ASP A 23 -2.25 -11.94 -9.90
N VAL A 24 -3.49 -11.53 -10.09
CA VAL A 24 -4.48 -12.27 -10.87
C VAL A 24 -4.05 -12.38 -12.33
N ARG A 25 -3.56 -11.28 -12.90
CA ARG A 25 -3.08 -11.26 -14.28
C ARG A 25 -1.90 -12.20 -14.49
N PHE A 26 -0.94 -12.19 -13.55
CA PHE A 26 0.22 -13.06 -13.63
C PHE A 26 -0.17 -14.53 -13.46
N ALA A 27 -1.09 -14.81 -12.53
CA ALA A 27 -1.57 -16.17 -12.31
C ALA A 27 -2.36 -16.72 -13.48
N ALA A 28 -3.04 -15.86 -14.22
CA ALA A 28 -3.83 -16.26 -15.39
C ALA A 28 -2.96 -16.61 -16.60
N GLY A 29 -1.65 -16.47 -16.49
CA GLY A 29 -0.73 -16.79 -17.58
C GLY A 29 -0.71 -15.75 -18.68
N GLY A 30 -1.15 -14.55 -18.38
CA GLY A 30 -1.08 -13.43 -19.31
C GLY A 30 0.37 -13.09 -19.64
N ALA A 31 0.58 -12.44 -20.77
CA ALA A 31 1.90 -12.07 -21.24
C ALA A 31 2.67 -11.29 -20.20
N TYR A 32 3.80 -11.83 -19.82
CA TYR A 32 4.75 -11.16 -18.95
C TYR A 32 5.38 -10.01 -19.69
N ASN A 33 5.15 -8.82 -19.19
CA ASN A 33 5.65 -7.61 -19.81
C ASN A 33 6.52 -6.91 -18.77
N GLU A 34 7.69 -6.45 -19.16
CA GLU A 34 8.62 -5.78 -18.25
C GLU A 34 7.99 -4.56 -17.60
N ALA A 35 7.16 -3.84 -18.33
CA ALA A 35 6.47 -2.66 -17.80
C ALA A 35 5.49 -3.04 -16.68
N ASP A 36 4.76 -4.14 -16.84
CA ASP A 36 3.85 -4.64 -15.81
C ASP A 36 4.59 -5.10 -14.58
N PHE A 37 5.70 -5.80 -14.78
CA PHE A 37 6.53 -6.28 -13.67
C PHE A 37 7.13 -5.11 -12.88
N LYS A 38 7.59 -4.10 -13.59
CA LYS A 38 8.12 -2.89 -12.97
C LYS A 38 7.05 -2.15 -12.17
N ALA A 39 5.86 -2.01 -12.74
CA ALA A 39 4.73 -1.39 -12.05
C ALA A 39 4.36 -2.15 -10.79
N TYR A 40 4.36 -3.47 -10.86
CA TYR A 40 4.09 -4.34 -9.72
C TYR A 40 5.10 -4.11 -8.59
N ASN A 41 6.39 -4.08 -8.94
CA ASN A 41 7.44 -3.84 -7.95
C ASN A 41 7.35 -2.43 -7.35
N ASP A 42 7.02 -1.44 -8.18
CA ASP A 42 6.83 -0.06 -7.71
C ASP A 42 5.66 0.02 -6.72
N LEU A 43 4.57 -0.70 -6.99
CA LEU A 43 3.42 -0.76 -6.08
C LEU A 43 3.79 -1.37 -4.74
N LYS A 44 4.59 -2.43 -4.77
CA LYS A 44 5.06 -3.07 -3.53
C LYS A 44 5.94 -2.14 -2.71
N ALA A 45 6.83 -1.41 -3.37
CA ALA A 45 7.68 -0.43 -2.71
C ALA A 45 6.86 0.69 -2.08
N ARG A 46 5.83 1.16 -2.79
CA ARG A 46 4.90 2.17 -2.26
C ARG A 46 4.13 1.63 -1.05
N TYR A 47 3.70 0.39 -1.13
CA TYR A 47 2.99 -0.25 -0.02
C TYR A 47 3.86 -0.27 1.23
N ASP A 48 5.11 -0.70 1.11
CA ASP A 48 6.04 -0.72 2.23
C ASP A 48 6.26 0.66 2.81
N HIS A 49 6.45 1.65 1.95
CA HIS A 49 6.64 3.04 2.39
C HIS A 49 5.43 3.54 3.15
N GLN A 50 4.23 3.30 2.62
CA GLN A 50 2.99 3.74 3.27
C GLN A 50 2.72 2.99 4.55
N MET A 51 3.11 1.72 4.63
CA MET A 51 3.00 0.96 5.88
C MET A 51 3.86 1.58 6.98
N HIS A 52 5.07 2.02 6.65
CA HIS A 52 5.93 2.73 7.60
C HIS A 52 5.28 4.03 8.07
N GLU A 53 4.72 4.78 7.12
CA GLU A 53 4.03 6.03 7.45
C GLU A 53 2.80 5.76 8.32
N TRP A 54 2.08 4.69 8.03
CA TRP A 54 0.92 4.30 8.83
C TRP A 54 1.31 3.94 10.25
N GLU A 55 2.35 3.14 10.41
CA GLU A 55 2.85 2.75 11.73
C GLU A 55 3.25 3.97 12.55
N LYS A 56 3.96 4.88 11.93
CA LYS A 56 4.42 6.11 12.56
C LYS A 56 3.24 7.00 12.97
N ALA A 57 2.30 7.20 12.06
CA ALA A 57 1.12 8.03 12.31
C ALA A 57 0.22 7.41 13.39
N SER A 58 0.05 6.08 13.35
CA SER A 58 -0.74 5.35 14.35
C SER A 58 -0.12 5.45 15.73
N TYR A 59 1.20 5.34 15.79
CA TYR A 59 1.94 5.46 17.05
C TYR A 59 1.76 6.85 17.66
N GLU A 60 1.88 7.88 16.84
CA GLU A 60 1.69 9.26 17.28
C GLU A 60 0.25 9.50 17.75
N LEU A 61 -0.71 8.93 17.05
CA LEU A 61 -2.11 9.04 17.41
C LEU A 61 -2.39 8.38 18.76
N GLU A 62 -1.84 7.19 18.98
CA GLU A 62 -1.99 6.48 20.26
C GLU A 62 -1.42 7.27 21.42
N ILE A 63 -0.24 7.85 21.24
CA ILE A 63 0.41 8.67 22.27
C ILE A 63 -0.47 9.89 22.59
N THR A 64 -0.97 10.55 21.55
CA THR A 64 -1.77 11.76 21.72
C THR A 64 -3.11 11.47 22.39
N GLU A 65 -3.78 10.39 21.99
CA GLU A 65 -5.07 10.02 22.56
C GLU A 65 -4.95 9.32 23.91
N GLY A 66 -3.81 8.68 24.17
CA GLY A 66 -3.56 7.98 25.42
C GLY A 66 -3.28 8.88 26.59
N GLU A 67 -3.05 10.16 26.35
CA GLU A 67 -2.82 11.15 27.38
C GLU A 67 -4.13 11.78 27.81
#